data_ed5c0ea6bef846e788305af1928c5501
#
_entry.id   ed5c0ea6bef846e788305af1928c5501
#
_cell.length_a   1.000
_cell.length_b   1.000
_cell.length_c   1.000
_cell.angle_alpha   90.00
_cell.angle_beta   90.00
_cell.angle_gamma   90.00
#
_symmetry.space_group_name_H-M   'P 1'
#
loop_
_entity.id
_entity.type
_entity.pdbx_description
1 polymer ?
#
loop_
_entity_poly.entity_id
_entity_poly.type
_entity_poly.pdbx_seq_one_letter_code
_entity_poly.pdbx_strand_id
1 'polypeptide(L)'
;MLAEHELDAPSKVGVLAMQMRIGLAMVLAAALGGGAATGAARWEDEARPPVAMIRLEGAIDVPTAEYLERAVRVAEGRGAQCLLILLNTPGGLGQPMKEMTETLLSSPVPTIVYVYPAGGFAISAGTFVTLSAHIAAMHPATTIGAAHPVSLFSTPKMPEPPAGEEKGEEAGEAEKEKERFSPDVMAEKMVNTFALQARVIAEARGRNAEWAEKAVRESATLSATDAAELGVVNLVAEDIAGLLAAVDGWEVSLPENRTVVLATEGAEIEEISASAKERFLHVLADPNILLVLLVLAGLGIMFEMQNPGAILPGVIGGLSLLLALYSMAVLPVNYAGVGLIAFGMLLLLAEVKVVSHGVLTVGGITSFVTGALMLMDTSLSPALRVSWQVIVVMAALLAVFFLVVIGAAVRAHMRKVETGEQGMMGEGGRALNALNPKGSVFVEGERWRARAVEGEIAEGDEVEVVGQDGFMLLVRRRGEGTPRASA
;
A
#
# COMPACT_ATOMS: atom_id res chain seq x y z
N MET A 1 -36.87 88.59 -59.41
CA MET A 1 -35.57 89.27 -59.39
C MET A 1 -34.54 88.18 -59.10
N LEU A 2 -33.91 87.76 -60.20
CA LEU A 2 -33.03 86.66 -60.29
C LEU A 2 -31.59 87.09 -59.74
N ALA A 3 -30.92 86.25 -59.00
CA ALA A 3 -29.53 86.35 -58.76
C ALA A 3 -28.89 84.94 -59.01
N GLU A 4 -28.21 84.88 -60.16
CA GLU A 4 -27.41 83.76 -60.59
C GLU A 4 -26.20 83.63 -59.65
N HIS A 5 -25.97 82.43 -59.21
CA HIS A 5 -24.69 82.04 -58.49
C HIS A 5 -23.84 81.31 -59.48
N GLU A 6 -22.78 81.96 -59.93
CA GLU A 6 -21.68 81.45 -60.70
C GLU A 6 -20.90 80.42 -59.92
N LEU A 7 -20.86 79.17 -60.44
CA LEU A 7 -20.04 78.09 -59.89
C LEU A 7 -18.59 78.26 -60.40
N ASP A 8 -17.73 78.66 -59.50
CA ASP A 8 -16.29 78.79 -59.74
C ASP A 8 -15.66 77.40 -59.94
N ALA A 9 -15.03 77.21 -61.13
CA ALA A 9 -14.40 75.92 -61.46
C ALA A 9 -13.08 75.76 -60.64
N PRO A 10 -12.81 74.60 -60.08
CA PRO A 10 -11.63 74.36 -59.26
C PRO A 10 -10.37 74.50 -60.01
N SER A 11 -9.40 75.28 -59.56
CA SER A 11 -8.11 75.53 -60.13
C SER A 11 -7.32 74.25 -60.33
N LYS A 12 -6.57 74.17 -61.47
CA LYS A 12 -5.73 72.98 -61.78
C LYS A 12 -4.78 72.52 -60.69
N VAL A 13 -4.40 73.44 -59.78
CA VAL A 13 -3.58 73.13 -58.59
C VAL A 13 -4.38 72.38 -57.50
N GLY A 14 -5.69 72.68 -57.38
CA GLY A 14 -6.57 71.98 -56.41
C GLY A 14 -6.82 70.52 -56.82
N VAL A 15 -7.02 70.30 -58.17
CA VAL A 15 -7.23 68.93 -58.69
C VAL A 15 -5.93 68.09 -58.57
N LEU A 16 -4.75 68.67 -58.77
CA LEU A 16 -3.45 67.96 -58.63
C LEU A 16 -3.17 67.60 -57.13
N ALA A 17 -3.52 68.54 -56.22
CA ALA A 17 -3.37 68.28 -54.78
C ALA A 17 -4.36 67.23 -54.25
N MET A 18 -5.59 67.16 -54.83
CA MET A 18 -6.60 66.14 -54.52
C MET A 18 -6.18 64.77 -55.07
N GLN A 19 -5.63 64.73 -56.30
CA GLN A 19 -5.12 63.48 -56.89
C GLN A 19 -3.89 62.96 -56.16
N MET A 20 -2.98 63.81 -55.68
CA MET A 20 -1.87 63.39 -54.83
C MET A 20 -2.32 62.90 -53.43
N ARG A 21 -3.36 63.49 -52.86
CA ARG A 21 -3.95 63.01 -51.59
C ARG A 21 -4.66 61.67 -51.76
N ILE A 22 -5.40 61.46 -52.85
CA ILE A 22 -6.05 60.19 -53.15
C ILE A 22 -5.00 59.09 -53.48
N GLY A 23 -3.96 59.44 -54.24
CA GLY A 23 -2.85 58.51 -54.51
C GLY A 23 -2.10 58.09 -53.22
N LEU A 24 -1.80 59.04 -52.34
CA LEU A 24 -1.15 58.78 -51.08
C LEU A 24 -2.05 58.01 -50.10
N ALA A 25 -3.36 58.26 -50.10
CA ALA A 25 -4.32 57.49 -49.32
C ALA A 25 -4.49 56.05 -49.84
N MET A 26 -4.45 55.80 -51.18
CA MET A 26 -4.45 54.49 -51.77
C MET A 26 -3.15 53.73 -51.50
N VAL A 27 -1.99 54.36 -51.49
CA VAL A 27 -0.70 53.76 -51.16
C VAL A 27 -0.66 53.45 -49.65
N LEU A 28 -1.21 54.33 -48.80
CA LEU A 28 -1.32 54.00 -47.35
C LEU A 28 -2.36 52.93 -47.09
N ALA A 29 -3.48 52.90 -47.83
CA ALA A 29 -4.48 51.82 -47.69
C ALA A 29 -3.93 50.45 -48.22
N ALA A 30 -3.11 50.46 -49.29
CA ALA A 30 -2.43 49.26 -49.76
C ALA A 30 -1.30 48.79 -48.78
N ALA A 31 -0.67 49.72 -48.07
CA ALA A 31 0.33 49.42 -47.03
C ALA A 31 -0.31 49.00 -45.70
N LEU A 32 -1.58 49.35 -45.41
CA LEU A 32 -2.34 48.99 -44.23
C LEU A 32 -3.37 47.86 -44.49
N GLY A 33 -3.64 47.53 -45.75
CA GLY A 33 -4.61 46.51 -46.18
C GLY A 33 -3.98 45.15 -46.46
N GLY A 34 -2.70 44.98 -46.25
CA GLY A 34 -2.00 43.71 -46.39
C GLY A 34 -1.91 42.96 -45.08
N GLY A 35 -3.06 42.52 -44.50
CA GLY A 35 -2.96 41.87 -43.23
C GLY A 35 -4.27 41.33 -42.63
N ALA A 36 -5.28 41.08 -43.43
CA ALA A 36 -6.39 40.20 -43.05
C ALA A 36 -6.28 38.89 -43.83
N ALA A 37 -5.06 38.35 -43.97
CA ALA A 37 -4.89 36.93 -44.16
C ALA A 37 -5.03 36.32 -42.79
N THR A 38 -6.16 35.63 -42.56
CA THR A 38 -6.37 34.62 -41.54
C THR A 38 -5.04 34.07 -41.07
N GLY A 39 -4.61 34.55 -39.89
CA GLY A 39 -3.51 33.96 -39.18
C GLY A 39 -3.93 32.64 -38.60
N ALA A 40 -4.01 31.63 -39.44
CA ALA A 40 -3.56 30.32 -39.06
C ALA A 40 -2.06 30.54 -38.78
N ALA A 41 -1.75 30.93 -37.56
CA ALA A 41 -0.38 30.95 -37.10
C ALA A 41 0.13 29.54 -37.27
N ARG A 42 0.92 29.37 -38.32
CA ARG A 42 1.70 28.18 -38.60
C ARG A 42 2.76 28.16 -37.49
N TRP A 43 2.55 27.30 -36.51
CA TRP A 43 3.47 26.95 -35.41
C TRP A 43 4.69 26.19 -35.99
N GLU A 44 5.27 26.63 -37.10
CA GLU A 44 6.34 25.90 -37.79
C GLU A 44 7.71 26.08 -37.13
N ASP A 45 7.86 26.90 -36.06
CA ASP A 45 9.17 27.11 -35.41
C ASP A 45 9.11 27.38 -33.88
N GLU A 46 7.94 27.41 -33.24
CA GLU A 46 7.86 27.35 -31.80
C GLU A 46 7.60 25.91 -31.38
N ALA A 47 8.46 25.33 -30.54
CA ALA A 47 8.29 23.98 -29.99
C ALA A 47 6.88 23.85 -29.41
N ARG A 48 6.08 22.90 -29.93
CA ARG A 48 4.73 22.65 -29.42
C ARG A 48 4.83 22.37 -27.91
N PRO A 49 3.91 22.90 -27.08
CA PRO A 49 3.91 22.57 -25.67
C PRO A 49 3.87 21.03 -25.48
N PRO A 50 4.65 20.47 -24.55
CA PRO A 50 4.71 19.03 -24.39
C PRO A 50 3.40 18.46 -23.85
N VAL A 51 3.17 17.16 -24.07
CA VAL A 51 2.16 16.36 -23.36
C VAL A 51 2.82 15.80 -22.09
N ALA A 52 2.37 16.24 -20.93
CA ALA A 52 2.79 15.64 -19.68
C ALA A 52 2.12 14.26 -19.51
N MET A 53 2.85 13.26 -19.06
CA MET A 53 2.31 11.89 -18.90
C MET A 53 2.62 11.33 -17.50
N ILE A 54 1.66 10.62 -16.95
CA ILE A 54 1.84 9.80 -15.72
C ILE A 54 1.26 8.40 -15.93
N ARG A 55 1.74 7.46 -15.07
CA ARG A 55 1.21 6.09 -15.00
C ARG A 55 0.63 5.85 -13.61
N LEU A 56 -0.62 5.39 -13.59
CA LEU A 56 -1.32 4.99 -12.38
C LEU A 56 -1.69 3.52 -12.48
N GLU A 57 -0.90 2.67 -11.82
CA GLU A 57 -1.07 1.22 -11.83
C GLU A 57 -1.31 0.70 -10.40
N GLY A 58 -2.21 -0.29 -10.27
CA GLY A 58 -2.52 -0.88 -8.97
C GLY A 58 -3.68 -0.19 -8.24
N ALA A 59 -3.72 -0.36 -6.92
CA ALA A 59 -4.81 0.17 -6.10
C ALA A 59 -4.74 1.71 -5.98
N ILE A 60 -5.91 2.35 -6.00
CA ILE A 60 -6.03 3.78 -5.70
C ILE A 60 -5.94 3.98 -4.18
N ASP A 61 -4.86 4.59 -3.75
CA ASP A 61 -4.49 4.89 -2.38
C ASP A 61 -4.10 6.37 -2.19
N VAL A 62 -3.76 6.76 -0.97
CA VAL A 62 -3.37 8.15 -0.66
C VAL A 62 -2.15 8.61 -1.46
N PRO A 63 -1.04 7.85 -1.55
CA PRO A 63 0.10 8.21 -2.40
C PRO A 63 -0.27 8.42 -3.88
N THR A 64 -1.19 7.61 -4.42
CA THR A 64 -1.67 7.74 -5.81
C THR A 64 -2.41 9.05 -6.02
N ALA A 65 -3.24 9.46 -5.07
CA ALA A 65 -3.95 10.75 -5.13
C ALA A 65 -2.99 11.94 -5.03
N GLU A 66 -2.02 11.90 -4.10
CA GLU A 66 -0.96 12.92 -3.97
C GLU A 66 -0.12 13.03 -5.27
N TYR A 67 0.18 11.90 -5.89
CA TYR A 67 0.93 11.87 -7.15
C TYR A 67 0.17 12.53 -8.30
N LEU A 68 -1.14 12.24 -8.45
CA LEU A 68 -1.98 12.88 -9.47
C LEU A 68 -2.07 14.40 -9.24
N GLU A 69 -2.32 14.84 -8.00
CA GLU A 69 -2.39 16.26 -7.66
C GLU A 69 -1.08 16.99 -7.99
N ARG A 70 0.06 16.40 -7.62
CA ARG A 70 1.37 16.94 -7.97
C ARG A 70 1.60 16.96 -9.48
N ALA A 71 1.16 15.92 -10.21
CA ALA A 71 1.32 15.83 -11.65
C ALA A 71 0.55 16.95 -12.36
N VAL A 72 -0.68 17.27 -11.93
CA VAL A 72 -1.45 18.40 -12.46
C VAL A 72 -0.72 19.71 -12.22
N ARG A 73 -0.21 19.97 -11.00
CA ARG A 73 0.59 21.19 -10.70
C ARG A 73 1.87 21.28 -11.53
N VAL A 74 2.56 20.15 -11.74
CA VAL A 74 3.79 20.12 -12.54
C VAL A 74 3.48 20.36 -14.01
N ALA A 75 2.41 19.75 -14.55
CA ALA A 75 1.97 19.94 -15.92
C ALA A 75 1.61 21.43 -16.17
N GLU A 76 0.88 22.04 -15.25
CA GLU A 76 0.56 23.47 -15.31
C GLU A 76 1.83 24.33 -15.27
N GLY A 77 2.72 24.09 -14.31
CA GLY A 77 3.98 24.86 -14.16
C GLY A 77 4.94 24.71 -15.34
N ARG A 78 4.87 23.62 -16.10
CA ARG A 78 5.64 23.41 -17.34
C ARG A 78 4.94 23.95 -18.59
N GLY A 79 3.72 24.43 -18.47
CA GLY A 79 2.91 24.87 -19.62
C GLY A 79 2.56 23.70 -20.56
N ALA A 80 2.42 22.48 -20.02
CA ALA A 80 2.00 21.34 -20.80
C ALA A 80 0.61 21.57 -21.39
N GLN A 81 0.38 21.15 -22.63
CA GLN A 81 -0.92 21.33 -23.28
C GLN A 81 -2.00 20.43 -22.73
N CYS A 82 -1.62 19.27 -22.19
CA CYS A 82 -2.50 18.36 -21.44
C CYS A 82 -1.69 17.42 -20.54
N LEU A 83 -2.37 16.79 -19.59
CA LEU A 83 -1.87 15.69 -18.76
C LEU A 83 -2.52 14.39 -19.23
N LEU A 84 -1.73 13.49 -19.80
CA LEU A 84 -2.11 12.12 -20.15
C LEU A 84 -1.90 11.19 -18.94
N ILE A 85 -2.95 10.53 -18.50
CA ILE A 85 -2.95 9.62 -17.37
C ILE A 85 -3.22 8.21 -17.88
N LEU A 86 -2.18 7.36 -17.89
CA LEU A 86 -2.32 5.94 -18.19
C LEU A 86 -2.85 5.24 -16.95
N LEU A 87 -4.05 4.67 -17.03
CA LEU A 87 -4.75 4.10 -15.88
C LEU A 87 -4.96 2.61 -16.03
N ASN A 88 -4.52 1.84 -15.02
CA ASN A 88 -4.81 0.41 -14.88
C ASN A 88 -5.03 0.09 -13.40
N THR A 89 -6.30 -0.02 -12.96
CA THR A 89 -6.62 -0.14 -11.54
C THR A 89 -7.81 -1.05 -11.27
N PRO A 90 -7.70 -1.97 -10.29
CA PRO A 90 -8.82 -2.74 -9.78
C PRO A 90 -9.77 -1.91 -8.88
N GLY A 91 -9.46 -0.63 -8.65
CA GLY A 91 -10.13 0.23 -7.70
C GLY A 91 -9.24 0.57 -6.50
N GLY A 92 -9.85 0.95 -5.39
CA GLY A 92 -9.11 1.33 -4.19
C GLY A 92 -9.99 2.02 -3.15
N LEU A 93 -9.39 2.91 -2.38
CA LEU A 93 -10.06 3.59 -1.28
C LEU A 93 -10.96 4.73 -1.77
N GLY A 94 -12.13 4.88 -1.14
CA GLY A 94 -13.13 5.88 -1.52
C GLY A 94 -12.66 7.32 -1.30
N GLN A 95 -11.89 7.60 -0.25
CA GLN A 95 -11.40 8.95 0.02
C GLN A 95 -10.35 9.40 -1.01
N PRO A 96 -9.26 8.63 -1.33
CA PRO A 96 -8.36 8.96 -2.42
C PRO A 96 -9.05 9.08 -3.79
N MET A 97 -10.02 8.21 -4.09
CA MET A 97 -10.84 8.32 -5.30
C MET A 97 -11.54 9.68 -5.39
N LYS A 98 -12.15 10.13 -4.28
CA LYS A 98 -12.82 11.44 -4.23
C LYS A 98 -11.83 12.57 -4.48
N GLU A 99 -10.68 12.57 -3.84
CA GLU A 99 -9.62 13.57 -4.03
C GLU A 99 -9.12 13.62 -5.47
N MET A 100 -8.90 12.45 -6.09
CA MET A 100 -8.52 12.37 -7.51
C MET A 100 -9.61 12.93 -8.43
N THR A 101 -10.88 12.60 -8.14
CA THR A 101 -12.04 13.11 -8.88
C THR A 101 -12.12 14.64 -8.80
N GLU A 102 -11.98 15.21 -7.60
CA GLU A 102 -11.97 16.66 -7.38
C GLU A 102 -10.79 17.33 -8.11
N THR A 103 -9.60 16.73 -8.07
CA THR A 103 -8.43 17.20 -8.80
C THR A 103 -8.67 17.23 -10.32
N LEU A 104 -9.27 16.19 -10.88
CA LEU A 104 -9.55 16.12 -12.33
C LEU A 104 -10.67 17.09 -12.77
N LEU A 105 -11.72 17.22 -11.96
CA LEU A 105 -12.84 18.12 -12.26
C LEU A 105 -12.42 19.58 -12.23
N SER A 106 -11.51 19.94 -11.30
CA SER A 106 -11.02 21.31 -11.12
C SER A 106 -9.69 21.59 -11.81
N SER A 107 -9.17 20.66 -12.60
CA SER A 107 -7.85 20.78 -13.22
C SER A 107 -7.72 22.00 -14.11
N PRO A 108 -6.69 22.85 -13.93
CA PRO A 108 -6.39 23.99 -14.79
C PRO A 108 -5.77 23.61 -16.13
N VAL A 109 -5.41 22.31 -16.31
CA VAL A 109 -4.80 21.75 -17.51
C VAL A 109 -5.73 20.68 -18.07
N PRO A 110 -5.94 20.58 -19.39
CA PRO A 110 -6.67 19.48 -20.02
C PRO A 110 -6.16 18.13 -19.53
N THR A 111 -7.05 17.24 -19.08
CA THR A 111 -6.69 15.89 -18.59
C THR A 111 -7.27 14.82 -19.52
N ILE A 112 -6.43 13.86 -19.89
CA ILE A 112 -6.82 12.70 -20.70
C ILE A 112 -6.56 11.46 -19.85
N VAL A 113 -7.60 10.73 -19.44
CA VAL A 113 -7.45 9.41 -18.82
C VAL A 113 -7.57 8.34 -19.90
N TYR A 114 -6.55 7.53 -20.02
CA TYR A 114 -6.47 6.45 -20.98
C TYR A 114 -6.33 5.11 -20.25
N VAL A 115 -7.36 4.28 -20.31
CA VAL A 115 -7.33 2.93 -19.73
C VAL A 115 -6.40 2.07 -20.56
N TYR A 116 -5.23 1.75 -20.03
CA TYR A 116 -4.10 1.15 -20.74
C TYR A 116 -3.19 0.40 -19.74
N PRO A 117 -2.50 -0.67 -20.11
CA PRO A 117 -2.34 -1.27 -21.43
C PRO A 117 -3.47 -2.24 -21.82
N ALA A 118 -3.25 -2.98 -22.93
CA ALA A 118 -4.10 -4.10 -23.31
C ALA A 118 -4.27 -5.09 -22.15
N GLY A 119 -5.53 -5.50 -21.85
CA GLY A 119 -5.88 -6.30 -20.69
C GLY A 119 -6.02 -5.51 -19.40
N GLY A 120 -5.73 -4.20 -19.41
CA GLY A 120 -5.95 -3.31 -18.29
C GLY A 120 -7.43 -3.02 -18.04
N PHE A 121 -7.70 -2.41 -16.90
CA PHE A 121 -9.07 -2.11 -16.49
C PHE A 121 -9.15 -0.83 -15.62
N ALA A 122 -10.32 -0.20 -15.66
CA ALA A 122 -10.69 0.90 -14.78
C ALA A 122 -11.93 0.50 -13.97
N ILE A 123 -11.72 -0.27 -12.91
CA ILE A 123 -12.79 -0.87 -12.10
C ILE A 123 -12.97 -0.07 -10.80
N SER A 124 -14.22 -0.05 -10.26
CA SER A 124 -14.53 0.58 -8.97
C SER A 124 -14.13 2.06 -8.95
N ALA A 125 -13.19 2.47 -8.08
CA ALA A 125 -12.66 3.84 -8.04
C ALA A 125 -12.10 4.31 -9.40
N GLY A 126 -11.54 3.40 -10.21
CA GLY A 126 -11.04 3.71 -11.55
C GLY A 126 -12.11 4.21 -12.50
N THR A 127 -13.37 3.74 -12.36
CA THR A 127 -14.50 4.24 -13.13
C THR A 127 -14.75 5.72 -12.86
N PHE A 128 -14.77 6.12 -11.58
CA PHE A 128 -14.96 7.52 -11.18
C PHE A 128 -13.84 8.42 -11.71
N VAL A 129 -12.59 7.97 -11.58
CA VAL A 129 -11.42 8.70 -12.09
C VAL A 129 -11.52 8.89 -13.61
N THR A 130 -11.88 7.82 -14.34
CA THR A 130 -12.04 7.90 -15.80
C THR A 130 -13.16 8.85 -16.20
N LEU A 131 -14.32 8.78 -15.53
CA LEU A 131 -15.47 9.67 -15.79
C LEU A 131 -15.16 11.14 -15.45
N SER A 132 -14.22 11.43 -14.58
CA SER A 132 -13.90 12.80 -14.13
C SER A 132 -12.99 13.57 -15.09
N ALA A 133 -12.21 12.87 -15.94
CA ALA A 133 -11.29 13.47 -16.88
C ALA A 133 -11.99 14.35 -17.93
N HIS A 134 -11.29 15.31 -18.52
CA HIS A 134 -11.81 16.07 -19.66
C HIS A 134 -12.03 15.14 -20.86
N ILE A 135 -11.07 14.28 -21.15
CA ILE A 135 -11.15 13.26 -22.19
C ILE A 135 -10.94 11.89 -21.54
N ALA A 136 -11.86 10.97 -21.77
CA ALA A 136 -11.76 9.57 -21.35
C ALA A 136 -11.53 8.70 -22.59
N ALA A 137 -10.51 7.88 -22.58
CA ALA A 137 -10.16 6.98 -23.67
C ALA A 137 -9.86 5.58 -23.13
N MET A 138 -10.02 4.57 -23.97
CA MET A 138 -9.74 3.18 -23.63
C MET A 138 -8.97 2.48 -24.75
N HIS A 139 -8.05 1.56 -24.35
CA HIS A 139 -7.51 0.61 -25.30
C HIS A 139 -8.57 -0.46 -25.65
N PRO A 140 -8.64 -0.97 -26.90
CA PRO A 140 -9.70 -1.91 -27.33
C PRO A 140 -9.88 -3.13 -26.42
N ALA A 141 -8.80 -3.66 -25.85
CA ALA A 141 -8.82 -4.82 -24.95
C ALA A 141 -8.85 -4.44 -23.47
N THR A 142 -9.64 -3.44 -23.08
CA THR A 142 -9.79 -3.00 -21.68
C THR A 142 -11.25 -2.96 -21.25
N THR A 143 -11.47 -2.86 -19.94
CA THR A 143 -12.81 -2.83 -19.35
C THR A 143 -12.96 -1.69 -18.35
N ILE A 144 -14.22 -1.22 -18.18
CA ILE A 144 -14.59 -0.18 -17.23
C ILE A 144 -15.88 -0.56 -16.52
N GLY A 145 -16.04 -0.17 -15.24
CA GLY A 145 -17.28 -0.37 -14.50
C GLY A 145 -17.11 -0.98 -13.12
N ALA A 146 -18.07 -1.82 -12.69
CA ALA A 146 -18.11 -2.49 -11.38
C ALA A 146 -17.83 -1.52 -10.21
N ALA A 147 -18.53 -0.37 -10.20
CA ALA A 147 -18.28 0.72 -9.27
C ALA A 147 -19.13 0.64 -7.98
N HIS A 148 -19.73 -0.51 -7.70
CA HIS A 148 -20.52 -0.74 -6.49
C HIS A 148 -19.66 -0.61 -5.24
N PRO A 149 -20.01 0.28 -4.27
CA PRO A 149 -19.27 0.38 -3.02
C PRO A 149 -19.47 -0.90 -2.20
N VAL A 150 -18.39 -1.53 -1.80
CA VAL A 150 -18.43 -2.67 -0.87
C VAL A 150 -18.67 -2.15 0.54
N SER A 151 -19.73 -2.64 1.17
CA SER A 151 -20.20 -2.15 2.48
C SER A 151 -19.30 -2.65 3.61
N LEU A 152 -18.92 -1.73 4.51
CA LEU A 152 -18.26 -2.01 5.79
C LEU A 152 -19.08 -2.92 6.73
N PHE A 153 -20.36 -3.11 6.45
CA PHE A 153 -21.34 -3.67 7.38
C PHE A 153 -22.01 -4.94 6.86
N SER A 154 -21.41 -5.66 5.92
CA SER A 154 -21.91 -6.97 5.52
C SER A 154 -21.67 -7.97 6.66
N THR A 155 -22.49 -7.90 7.69
CA THR A 155 -22.63 -9.04 8.59
C THR A 155 -23.19 -10.21 7.78
N PRO A 156 -22.65 -11.45 7.93
CA PRO A 156 -23.32 -12.62 7.38
C PRO A 156 -24.78 -12.59 7.84
N LYS A 157 -25.73 -12.67 6.94
CA LYS A 157 -27.14 -12.81 7.31
C LYS A 157 -27.23 -14.02 8.23
N MET A 158 -27.35 -13.77 9.53
CA MET A 158 -27.81 -14.81 10.44
C MET A 158 -29.22 -15.21 9.99
N PRO A 159 -29.55 -16.52 9.97
CA PRO A 159 -30.90 -16.95 9.69
C PRO A 159 -31.87 -16.18 10.61
N GLU A 160 -32.86 -15.54 10.04
CA GLU A 160 -33.90 -14.88 10.80
C GLU A 160 -34.50 -15.90 11.78
N PRO A 161 -34.59 -15.57 13.07
CA PRO A 161 -35.33 -16.42 14.00
C PRO A 161 -36.78 -16.55 13.49
N PRO A 162 -37.41 -17.72 13.61
CA PRO A 162 -38.78 -17.92 13.14
C PRO A 162 -39.72 -16.89 13.77
N ALA A 163 -40.49 -16.23 12.90
CA ALA A 163 -41.48 -15.22 13.29
C ALA A 163 -42.45 -15.83 14.31
N GLY A 164 -42.41 -15.36 15.53
CA GLY A 164 -43.30 -15.79 16.58
C GLY A 164 -42.91 -15.17 17.92
N GLU A 165 -43.32 -13.91 18.13
CA GLU A 165 -43.83 -13.41 19.41
C GLU A 165 -44.16 -11.92 19.23
N GLU A 166 -45.41 -11.59 19.40
CA GLU A 166 -45.96 -10.23 19.45
C GLU A 166 -45.29 -9.46 20.60
N LYS A 167 -44.51 -8.42 20.26
CA LYS A 167 -43.93 -7.49 21.22
C LYS A 167 -44.75 -6.21 21.27
N GLY A 168 -45.11 -5.81 22.48
CA GLY A 168 -45.97 -4.69 22.78
C GLY A 168 -45.43 -3.33 22.34
N GLU A 169 -46.34 -2.38 22.20
CA GLU A 169 -46.24 -1.06 21.59
C GLU A 169 -45.18 -0.08 22.14
N GLU A 170 -44.55 -0.39 23.29
CA GLU A 170 -43.48 0.48 23.86
C GLU A 170 -42.08 0.26 23.32
N ALA A 171 -41.84 -0.78 22.51
CA ALA A 171 -40.56 -1.03 21.84
C ALA A 171 -40.32 -0.19 20.56
N GLY A 172 -41.33 0.49 20.09
CA GLY A 172 -41.35 1.06 18.72
C GLY A 172 -40.37 2.20 18.44
N GLU A 173 -39.95 3.02 19.41
CA GLU A 173 -39.01 4.13 19.13
C GLU A 173 -37.55 3.68 19.17
N ALA A 174 -37.19 2.82 20.10
CA ALA A 174 -35.82 2.26 20.18
C ALA A 174 -35.52 1.24 19.04
N GLU A 175 -36.54 0.52 18.55
CA GLU A 175 -36.42 -0.33 17.33
C GLU A 175 -36.32 0.51 16.06
N LYS A 176 -37.09 1.57 15.91
CA LYS A 176 -36.98 2.51 14.79
C LYS A 176 -35.65 3.24 14.73
N GLU A 177 -35.04 3.52 15.87
CA GLU A 177 -33.71 4.11 15.94
C GLU A 177 -32.61 3.08 15.62
N LYS A 178 -32.77 1.82 16.05
CA LYS A 178 -31.89 0.70 15.65
C LYS A 178 -32.03 0.35 14.16
N GLU A 179 -33.23 0.39 13.58
CA GLU A 179 -33.44 0.21 12.15
C GLU A 179 -32.80 1.33 11.32
N ARG A 180 -32.84 2.60 11.80
CA ARG A 180 -32.19 3.74 11.12
C ARG A 180 -30.68 3.64 11.05
N PHE A 181 -30.04 2.91 11.94
CA PHE A 181 -28.60 2.66 12.00
C PHE A 181 -28.25 1.20 11.70
N SER A 182 -29.18 0.44 11.07
CA SER A 182 -28.86 -0.91 10.63
C SER A 182 -27.78 -0.89 9.54
N PRO A 183 -26.90 -1.91 9.48
CA PRO A 183 -25.87 -2.03 8.45
C PRO A 183 -26.45 -1.94 7.03
N ASP A 184 -27.62 -2.50 6.82
CA ASP A 184 -28.29 -2.49 5.51
C ASP A 184 -28.71 -1.08 5.07
N VAL A 185 -29.27 -0.26 5.97
CA VAL A 185 -29.65 1.13 5.68
C VAL A 185 -28.42 2.01 5.41
N MET A 186 -27.31 1.76 6.13
CA MET A 186 -26.05 2.48 5.89
C MET A 186 -25.45 2.10 4.53
N ALA A 187 -25.48 0.82 4.17
CA ALA A 187 -25.03 0.33 2.88
C ALA A 187 -25.86 0.95 1.74
N GLU A 188 -27.18 0.99 1.87
CA GLU A 188 -28.06 1.60 0.88
C GLU A 188 -27.80 3.11 0.72
N LYS A 189 -27.61 3.84 1.82
CA LYS A 189 -27.22 5.26 1.79
C LYS A 189 -25.91 5.46 1.02
N MET A 190 -24.93 4.60 1.27
CA MET A 190 -23.63 4.66 0.59
C MET A 190 -23.78 4.42 -0.91
N VAL A 191 -24.50 3.37 -1.32
CA VAL A 191 -24.80 3.09 -2.73
C VAL A 191 -25.51 4.27 -3.39
N ASN A 192 -26.53 4.84 -2.74
CA ASN A 192 -27.27 5.99 -3.27
C ASN A 192 -26.38 7.23 -3.42
N THR A 193 -25.47 7.47 -2.45
CA THR A 193 -24.52 8.59 -2.51
C THR A 193 -23.53 8.44 -3.66
N PHE A 194 -22.90 7.27 -3.80
CA PHE A 194 -21.95 7.02 -4.88
C PHE A 194 -22.62 6.97 -6.26
N ALA A 195 -23.84 6.44 -6.34
CA ALA A 195 -24.63 6.43 -7.59
C ALA A 195 -24.94 7.86 -8.06
N LEU A 196 -25.39 8.73 -7.15
CA LEU A 196 -25.60 10.14 -7.46
C LEU A 196 -24.29 10.84 -7.85
N GLN A 197 -23.20 10.58 -7.13
CA GLN A 197 -21.87 11.15 -7.43
C GLN A 197 -21.42 10.75 -8.84
N ALA A 198 -21.50 9.45 -9.20
CA ALA A 198 -21.13 8.97 -10.53
C ALA A 198 -21.97 9.65 -11.63
N ARG A 199 -23.29 9.78 -11.39
CA ARG A 199 -24.20 10.48 -12.28
C ARG A 199 -23.80 11.94 -12.50
N VAL A 200 -23.60 12.70 -11.42
CA VAL A 200 -23.22 14.12 -11.48
C VAL A 200 -21.88 14.32 -12.19
N ILE A 201 -20.89 13.44 -11.95
CA ILE A 201 -19.59 13.48 -12.64
C ILE A 201 -19.77 13.26 -14.14
N ALA A 202 -20.54 12.23 -14.51
CA ALA A 202 -20.81 11.92 -15.91
C ALA A 202 -21.53 13.08 -16.62
N GLU A 203 -22.56 13.68 -16.00
CA GLU A 203 -23.27 14.84 -16.49
C GLU A 203 -22.34 16.06 -16.68
N ALA A 204 -21.46 16.32 -15.70
CA ALA A 204 -20.50 17.42 -15.77
C ALA A 204 -19.51 17.31 -16.94
N ARG A 205 -19.26 16.10 -17.41
CA ARG A 205 -18.37 15.79 -18.54
C ARG A 205 -19.11 15.40 -19.83
N GLY A 206 -20.44 15.54 -19.86
CA GLY A 206 -21.27 15.21 -21.04
C GLY A 206 -21.26 13.71 -21.38
N ARG A 207 -21.07 12.83 -20.37
CA ARG A 207 -21.04 11.37 -20.53
C ARG A 207 -22.37 10.73 -20.14
N ASN A 208 -22.49 9.43 -20.40
CA ASN A 208 -23.68 8.66 -20.09
C ASN A 208 -23.91 8.52 -18.57
N ALA A 209 -24.73 9.41 -18.03
CA ALA A 209 -25.04 9.47 -16.59
C ALA A 209 -25.90 8.28 -16.13
N GLU A 210 -26.77 7.74 -17.00
CA GLU A 210 -27.58 6.57 -16.67
C GLU A 210 -26.74 5.33 -16.49
N TRP A 211 -25.77 5.12 -17.37
CA TRP A 211 -24.84 4.01 -17.22
C TRP A 211 -23.92 4.20 -15.99
N ALA A 212 -23.45 5.42 -15.74
CA ALA A 212 -22.62 5.70 -14.56
C ALA A 212 -23.34 5.33 -13.25
N GLU A 213 -24.65 5.61 -13.16
CA GLU A 213 -25.47 5.17 -12.03
C GLU A 213 -25.62 3.64 -11.97
N LYS A 214 -25.84 2.96 -13.12
CA LYS A 214 -25.88 1.49 -13.19
C LYS A 214 -24.56 0.82 -12.81
N ALA A 215 -23.43 1.42 -13.16
CA ALA A 215 -22.10 0.91 -12.75
C ALA A 215 -21.96 0.83 -11.22
N VAL A 216 -22.62 1.76 -10.49
CA VAL A 216 -22.65 1.75 -9.03
C VAL A 216 -23.73 0.83 -8.48
N ARG A 217 -24.96 0.91 -8.97
CA ARG A 217 -26.09 0.15 -8.41
C ARG A 217 -26.07 -1.33 -8.75
N GLU A 218 -25.68 -1.65 -9.98
CA GLU A 218 -25.80 -2.98 -10.57
C GLU A 218 -24.41 -3.62 -10.87
N SER A 219 -23.31 -2.94 -10.52
CA SER A 219 -21.95 -3.35 -10.89
C SER A 219 -21.77 -3.53 -12.40
N ALA A 220 -22.49 -2.74 -13.22
CA ALA A 220 -22.39 -2.83 -14.66
C ALA A 220 -20.97 -2.61 -15.15
N THR A 221 -20.55 -3.40 -16.13
CA THR A 221 -19.23 -3.34 -16.77
C THR A 221 -19.38 -3.27 -18.29
N LEU A 222 -18.45 -2.61 -18.95
CA LEU A 222 -18.39 -2.51 -20.40
C LEU A 222 -17.01 -2.84 -20.93
N SER A 223 -16.98 -3.36 -22.16
CA SER A 223 -15.79 -3.35 -23.00
C SER A 223 -15.49 -1.93 -23.49
N ALA A 224 -14.29 -1.69 -23.99
CA ALA A 224 -13.91 -0.40 -24.55
C ALA A 224 -14.85 0.04 -25.70
N THR A 225 -15.24 -0.89 -26.57
CA THR A 225 -16.11 -0.63 -27.72
C THR A 225 -17.49 -0.19 -27.24
N ASP A 226 -18.12 -0.99 -26.35
CA ASP A 226 -19.45 -0.67 -25.82
C ASP A 226 -19.43 0.65 -25.03
N ALA A 227 -18.34 0.93 -24.30
CA ALA A 227 -18.17 2.17 -23.54
C ALA A 227 -18.11 3.41 -24.44
N ALA A 228 -17.51 3.31 -25.62
CA ALA A 228 -17.51 4.38 -26.61
C ALA A 228 -18.87 4.51 -27.30
N GLU A 229 -19.50 3.41 -27.70
CA GLU A 229 -20.84 3.41 -28.33
C GLU A 229 -21.90 4.00 -27.42
N LEU A 230 -21.84 3.70 -26.11
CA LEU A 230 -22.78 4.24 -25.12
C LEU A 230 -22.42 5.64 -24.62
N GLY A 231 -21.33 6.25 -25.08
CA GLY A 231 -20.90 7.57 -24.67
C GLY A 231 -20.42 7.63 -23.21
N VAL A 232 -19.89 6.52 -22.70
CA VAL A 232 -19.24 6.45 -21.37
C VAL A 232 -17.82 6.98 -21.44
N VAL A 233 -17.11 6.68 -22.54
CA VAL A 233 -15.81 7.26 -22.90
C VAL A 233 -15.90 7.99 -24.23
N ASN A 234 -14.95 8.87 -24.51
CA ASN A 234 -14.97 9.70 -25.70
C ASN A 234 -14.48 8.94 -26.94
N LEU A 235 -13.49 8.05 -26.79
CA LEU A 235 -12.89 7.31 -27.90
C LEU A 235 -12.17 6.04 -27.45
N VAL A 236 -11.90 5.18 -28.42
CA VAL A 236 -11.03 4.01 -28.31
C VAL A 236 -9.81 4.22 -29.19
N ALA A 237 -8.61 3.93 -28.68
CA ALA A 237 -7.35 4.05 -29.41
C ALA A 237 -6.47 2.81 -29.14
N GLU A 238 -5.70 2.35 -30.13
CA GLU A 238 -4.84 1.17 -30.01
C GLU A 238 -3.53 1.46 -29.25
N ASP A 239 -3.04 2.71 -29.37
CA ASP A 239 -1.80 3.14 -28.73
C ASP A 239 -1.85 4.64 -28.37
N ILE A 240 -0.81 5.10 -27.70
CA ILE A 240 -0.69 6.49 -27.25
C ILE A 240 -0.59 7.45 -28.45
N ALA A 241 0.12 7.05 -29.52
CA ALA A 241 0.28 7.90 -30.69
C ALA A 241 -1.05 8.09 -31.43
N GLY A 242 -1.80 7.00 -31.63
CA GLY A 242 -3.16 7.04 -32.18
C GLY A 242 -4.14 7.83 -31.32
N LEU A 243 -4.05 7.72 -29.99
CA LEU A 243 -4.83 8.54 -29.06
C LEU A 243 -4.53 10.04 -29.26
N LEU A 244 -3.26 10.44 -29.24
CA LEU A 244 -2.85 11.82 -29.36
C LEU A 244 -3.21 12.41 -30.72
N ALA A 245 -3.11 11.62 -31.80
CA ALA A 245 -3.58 12.04 -33.15
C ALA A 245 -5.11 12.20 -33.22
N ALA A 246 -5.85 11.33 -32.52
CA ALA A 246 -7.33 11.38 -32.53
C ALA A 246 -7.89 12.57 -31.74
N VAL A 247 -7.21 13.05 -30.70
CA VAL A 247 -7.64 14.19 -29.90
C VAL A 247 -7.03 15.53 -30.34
N ASP A 248 -6.20 15.50 -31.38
CA ASP A 248 -5.62 16.71 -31.96
C ASP A 248 -6.72 17.64 -32.49
N GLY A 249 -6.62 18.92 -32.21
CA GLY A 249 -7.63 19.92 -32.56
C GLY A 249 -8.89 19.91 -31.69
N TRP A 250 -9.01 19.04 -30.67
CA TRP A 250 -10.18 19.07 -29.79
C TRP A 250 -10.15 20.30 -28.89
N GLU A 251 -11.34 20.88 -28.71
CA GLU A 251 -11.58 21.97 -27.77
C GLU A 251 -11.93 21.41 -26.38
N VAL A 252 -11.16 21.80 -25.38
CA VAL A 252 -11.38 21.41 -23.98
C VAL A 252 -11.75 22.64 -23.18
N SER A 253 -12.93 22.61 -22.55
CA SER A 253 -13.38 23.63 -21.61
C SER A 253 -12.76 23.41 -20.23
N LEU A 254 -12.08 24.41 -19.71
CA LEU A 254 -11.43 24.41 -18.40
C LEU A 254 -12.20 25.32 -17.42
N PRO A 255 -11.90 25.27 -16.12
CA PRO A 255 -12.41 26.22 -15.15
C PRO A 255 -12.20 27.67 -15.60
N GLU A 256 -12.97 28.61 -15.04
CA GLU A 256 -12.94 30.04 -15.37
C GLU A 256 -13.28 30.37 -16.84
N ASN A 257 -14.10 29.53 -17.50
CA ASN A 257 -14.53 29.70 -18.89
C ASN A 257 -13.36 29.78 -19.91
N ARG A 258 -12.23 29.17 -19.60
CA ARG A 258 -11.11 29.02 -20.53
C ARG A 258 -11.37 27.85 -21.48
N THR A 259 -11.12 28.03 -22.75
CA THR A 259 -11.11 26.95 -23.74
C THR A 259 -9.72 26.80 -24.33
N VAL A 260 -9.22 25.58 -24.38
CA VAL A 260 -7.91 25.23 -24.95
C VAL A 260 -8.15 24.28 -26.11
N VAL A 261 -7.50 24.56 -27.25
CA VAL A 261 -7.44 23.66 -28.39
C VAL A 261 -6.18 22.83 -28.28
N LEU A 262 -6.32 21.52 -28.30
CA LEU A 262 -5.18 20.58 -28.19
C LEU A 262 -4.40 20.55 -29.52
N ALA A 263 -3.08 20.46 -29.43
CA ALA A 263 -2.17 20.29 -30.58
C ALA A 263 -1.23 19.11 -30.32
N THR A 264 -1.82 17.91 -30.14
CA THR A 264 -1.20 16.73 -29.58
C THR A 264 -0.54 15.81 -30.59
N GLU A 265 -0.86 15.90 -31.90
CA GLU A 265 -0.25 15.06 -32.92
C GLU A 265 1.25 15.40 -33.06
N GLY A 266 2.11 14.42 -32.83
CA GLY A 266 3.56 14.59 -32.88
C GLY A 266 4.18 15.43 -31.75
N ALA A 267 3.42 15.80 -30.72
CA ALA A 267 3.95 16.49 -29.54
C ALA A 267 4.91 15.61 -28.75
N GLU A 268 5.91 16.22 -28.12
CA GLU A 268 6.83 15.53 -27.22
C GLU A 268 6.08 15.09 -25.94
N ILE A 269 6.34 13.85 -25.52
CA ILE A 269 5.74 13.30 -24.30
C ILE A 269 6.78 13.37 -23.16
N GLU A 270 6.49 14.15 -22.13
CA GLU A 270 7.30 14.25 -20.94
C GLU A 270 6.69 13.43 -19.80
N GLU A 271 7.34 12.36 -19.39
CA GLU A 271 6.88 11.57 -18.24
C GLU A 271 7.21 12.27 -16.91
N ILE A 272 6.19 12.52 -16.11
CA ILE A 272 6.31 12.97 -14.73
C ILE A 272 6.35 11.72 -13.85
N SER A 273 7.54 11.23 -13.53
CA SER A 273 7.70 10.04 -12.69
C SER A 273 7.28 10.29 -11.24
N ALA A 274 6.81 9.24 -10.57
CA ALA A 274 6.58 9.27 -9.13
C ALA A 274 7.90 9.57 -8.39
N SER A 275 7.86 10.49 -7.43
CA SER A 275 9.00 10.83 -6.60
C SER A 275 9.43 9.64 -5.74
N ALA A 276 10.67 9.68 -5.22
CA ALA A 276 11.15 8.64 -4.31
C ALA A 276 10.27 8.52 -3.05
N LYS A 277 9.76 9.66 -2.54
CA LYS A 277 8.80 9.69 -1.42
C LYS A 277 7.52 8.95 -1.77
N GLU A 278 6.87 9.29 -2.89
CA GLU A 278 5.61 8.69 -3.32
C GLU A 278 5.75 7.19 -3.55
N ARG A 279 6.84 6.75 -4.21
CA ARG A 279 7.14 5.32 -4.39
C ARG A 279 7.32 4.59 -3.06
N PHE A 280 8.05 5.20 -2.13
CA PHE A 280 8.25 4.61 -0.80
C PHE A 280 6.92 4.50 -0.04
N LEU A 281 6.10 5.55 -0.04
CA LEU A 281 4.79 5.56 0.62
C LEU A 281 3.82 4.57 -0.04
N HIS A 282 3.85 4.44 -1.36
CA HIS A 282 3.05 3.44 -2.09
C HIS A 282 3.43 2.00 -1.71
N VAL A 283 4.73 1.72 -1.54
CA VAL A 283 5.19 0.41 -1.02
C VAL A 283 4.67 0.17 0.40
N LEU A 284 4.63 1.19 1.26
CA LEU A 284 4.08 1.07 2.62
C LEU A 284 2.54 0.91 2.63
N ALA A 285 1.86 1.33 1.59
CA ALA A 285 0.41 1.14 1.41
C ALA A 285 0.06 -0.26 0.86
N ASP A 286 1.02 -1.20 0.77
CA ASP A 286 0.77 -2.59 0.39
C ASP A 286 0.48 -3.46 1.62
N PRO A 287 -0.66 -4.19 1.67
CA PRO A 287 -1.00 -5.09 2.77
C PRO A 287 0.04 -6.19 3.06
N ASN A 288 0.74 -6.67 2.02
CA ASN A 288 1.79 -7.68 2.17
C ASN A 288 3.00 -7.11 2.91
N ILE A 289 3.37 -5.87 2.59
CA ILE A 289 4.46 -5.15 3.27
C ILE A 289 4.11 -4.88 4.73
N LEU A 290 2.85 -4.49 5.02
CA LEU A 290 2.38 -4.34 6.40
C LEU A 290 2.58 -5.64 7.20
N LEU A 291 2.18 -6.81 6.66
CA LEU A 291 2.37 -8.10 7.35
C LEU A 291 3.87 -8.38 7.60
N VAL A 292 4.73 -8.15 6.62
CA VAL A 292 6.19 -8.32 6.77
C VAL A 292 6.74 -7.39 7.86
N LEU A 293 6.33 -6.12 7.87
CA LEU A 293 6.75 -5.15 8.88
C LEU A 293 6.30 -5.54 10.28
N LEU A 294 5.06 -6.05 10.45
CA LEU A 294 4.57 -6.55 11.74
C LEU A 294 5.39 -7.74 12.25
N VAL A 295 5.75 -8.67 11.36
CA VAL A 295 6.61 -9.81 11.73
C VAL A 295 8.01 -9.36 12.10
N LEU A 296 8.63 -8.48 11.31
CA LEU A 296 9.96 -7.94 11.61
C LEU A 296 9.97 -7.15 12.92
N ALA A 297 8.92 -6.36 13.17
CA ALA A 297 8.74 -5.65 14.43
C ALA A 297 8.69 -6.62 15.61
N GLY A 298 7.82 -7.64 15.51
CA GLY A 298 7.68 -8.64 16.58
C GLY A 298 8.98 -9.43 16.83
N LEU A 299 9.62 -9.94 15.78
CA LEU A 299 10.87 -10.70 15.91
C LEU A 299 12.03 -9.83 16.42
N GLY A 300 12.17 -8.60 15.92
CA GLY A 300 13.24 -7.69 16.34
C GLY A 300 13.12 -7.29 17.80
N ILE A 301 11.93 -6.90 18.24
CA ILE A 301 11.66 -6.56 19.65
C ILE A 301 11.84 -7.80 20.55
N MET A 302 11.34 -8.95 20.11
CA MET A 302 11.49 -10.21 20.85
C MET A 302 12.97 -10.58 21.04
N PHE A 303 13.79 -10.43 19.99
CA PHE A 303 15.22 -10.75 20.05
C PHE A 303 15.96 -9.84 21.02
N GLU A 304 15.67 -8.54 21.03
CA GLU A 304 16.22 -7.57 21.98
C GLU A 304 15.84 -7.89 23.42
N MET A 305 14.57 -8.27 23.66
CA MET A 305 14.11 -8.65 25.01
C MET A 305 14.80 -9.91 25.56
N GLN A 306 15.24 -10.81 24.68
CA GLN A 306 15.92 -12.04 25.09
C GLN A 306 17.43 -11.87 25.20
N ASN A 307 18.00 -10.94 24.44
CA ASN A 307 19.45 -10.68 24.39
C ASN A 307 19.71 -9.18 24.62
N PRO A 308 19.58 -8.70 25.87
CA PRO A 308 19.79 -7.28 26.17
C PRO A 308 21.19 -6.83 25.74
N GLY A 309 21.25 -5.81 24.86
CA GLY A 309 22.49 -5.31 24.26
C GLY A 309 22.71 -5.72 22.81
N ALA A 310 21.86 -6.54 22.22
CA ALA A 310 21.85 -6.84 20.78
C ALA A 310 21.15 -5.69 20.00
N ILE A 311 21.69 -4.49 20.04
CA ILE A 311 21.06 -3.23 19.60
C ILE A 311 20.44 -3.31 18.19
N LEU A 312 21.11 -3.99 17.25
CA LEU A 312 20.70 -4.00 15.84
C LEU A 312 19.29 -4.61 15.60
N PRO A 313 18.93 -5.80 16.15
CA PRO A 313 17.59 -6.36 15.99
C PRO A 313 16.50 -5.47 16.59
N GLY A 314 16.75 -4.88 17.77
CA GLY A 314 15.80 -3.96 18.41
C GLY A 314 15.55 -2.70 17.59
N VAL A 315 16.60 -2.11 17.01
CA VAL A 315 16.48 -0.93 16.12
C VAL A 315 15.67 -1.29 14.86
N ILE A 316 15.97 -2.42 14.23
CA ILE A 316 15.22 -2.89 13.06
C ILE A 316 13.74 -3.14 13.45
N GLY A 317 13.51 -3.80 14.59
CA GLY A 317 12.17 -4.07 15.09
C GLY A 317 11.38 -2.78 15.38
N GLY A 318 12.01 -1.82 16.07
CA GLY A 318 11.40 -0.52 16.35
C GLY A 318 11.08 0.30 15.10
N LEU A 319 12.01 0.35 14.14
CA LEU A 319 11.77 1.02 12.86
C LEU A 319 10.64 0.34 12.08
N SER A 320 10.63 -0.99 12.00
CA SER A 320 9.57 -1.76 11.36
C SER A 320 8.22 -1.51 12.01
N LEU A 321 8.17 -1.38 13.35
CA LEU A 321 6.94 -1.04 14.07
C LEU A 321 6.42 0.35 13.69
N LEU A 322 7.29 1.37 13.64
CA LEU A 322 6.90 2.72 13.22
C LEU A 322 6.36 2.75 11.80
N LEU A 323 7.01 2.04 10.87
CA LEU A 323 6.54 1.92 9.49
C LEU A 323 5.21 1.14 9.40
N ALA A 324 5.04 0.07 10.19
CA ALA A 324 3.78 -0.67 10.29
C ALA A 324 2.65 0.22 10.81
N LEU A 325 2.90 1.05 11.83
CA LEU A 325 1.91 2.01 12.34
C LEU A 325 1.50 3.04 11.28
N TYR A 326 2.46 3.52 10.47
CA TYR A 326 2.13 4.37 9.32
C TYR A 326 1.26 3.63 8.30
N SER A 327 1.64 2.40 7.90
CA SER A 327 0.84 1.57 6.99
C SER A 327 -0.58 1.35 7.51
N MET A 328 -0.74 1.09 8.82
CA MET A 328 -2.05 0.93 9.48
C MET A 328 -2.88 2.21 9.48
N ALA A 329 -2.27 3.38 9.43
CA ALA A 329 -3.00 4.65 9.34
C ALA A 329 -3.55 4.91 7.93
N VAL A 330 -2.93 4.33 6.90
CA VAL A 330 -3.29 4.53 5.47
C VAL A 330 -4.20 3.41 4.96
N LEU A 331 -4.02 2.18 5.47
CA LEU A 331 -4.76 0.99 5.04
C LEU A 331 -6.00 0.74 5.92
N PRO A 332 -7.09 0.17 5.36
CA PRO A 332 -8.28 -0.24 6.11
C PRO A 332 -7.98 -1.52 6.92
N VAL A 333 -7.32 -1.37 8.05
CA VAL A 333 -6.83 -2.49 8.87
C VAL A 333 -7.90 -2.96 9.84
N ASN A 334 -8.07 -4.28 9.95
CA ASN A 334 -8.85 -4.91 11.00
C ASN A 334 -8.00 -5.10 12.25
N TYR A 335 -8.27 -4.31 13.28
CA TYR A 335 -7.52 -4.36 14.55
C TYR A 335 -7.62 -5.71 15.30
N ALA A 336 -8.70 -6.49 15.07
CA ALA A 336 -8.78 -7.85 15.61
C ALA A 336 -7.74 -8.78 14.95
N GLY A 337 -7.51 -8.61 13.63
CA GLY A 337 -6.44 -9.30 12.92
C GLY A 337 -5.06 -8.96 13.46
N VAL A 338 -4.79 -7.66 13.68
CA VAL A 338 -3.53 -7.21 14.32
C VAL A 338 -3.36 -7.81 15.71
N GLY A 339 -4.45 -7.80 16.52
CA GLY A 339 -4.44 -8.39 17.85
C GLY A 339 -4.12 -9.89 17.84
N LEU A 340 -4.69 -10.65 16.88
CA LEU A 340 -4.39 -12.07 16.71
C LEU A 340 -2.93 -12.32 16.27
N ILE A 341 -2.37 -11.48 15.38
CA ILE A 341 -0.95 -11.55 15.01
C ILE A 341 -0.08 -11.29 16.25
N ALA A 342 -0.35 -10.22 17.00
CA ALA A 342 0.39 -9.90 18.22
C ALA A 342 0.27 -11.02 19.27
N PHE A 343 -0.92 -11.56 19.47
CA PHE A 343 -1.14 -12.69 20.37
C PHE A 343 -0.38 -13.94 19.92
N GLY A 344 -0.39 -14.25 18.62
CA GLY A 344 0.39 -15.34 18.05
C GLY A 344 1.90 -15.18 18.33
N MET A 345 2.43 -13.97 18.14
CA MET A 345 3.83 -13.65 18.47
C MET A 345 4.14 -13.80 19.95
N LEU A 346 3.21 -13.41 20.83
CA LEU A 346 3.37 -13.59 22.28
C LEU A 346 3.37 -15.08 22.68
N LEU A 347 2.52 -15.92 22.07
CA LEU A 347 2.55 -17.37 22.30
C LEU A 347 3.87 -17.99 21.85
N LEU A 348 4.39 -17.58 20.68
CA LEU A 348 5.70 -18.02 20.19
C LEU A 348 6.84 -17.58 21.13
N LEU A 349 6.77 -16.37 21.66
CA LEU A 349 7.74 -15.89 22.67
C LEU A 349 7.66 -16.71 23.97
N ALA A 350 6.46 -17.01 24.42
CA ALA A 350 6.22 -17.79 25.63
C ALA A 350 6.81 -19.22 25.53
N GLU A 351 6.71 -19.85 24.34
CA GLU A 351 7.28 -21.20 24.08
C GLU A 351 8.77 -21.29 24.40
N VAL A 352 9.53 -20.20 24.16
CA VAL A 352 10.97 -20.18 24.45
C VAL A 352 11.27 -20.26 25.95
N LYS A 353 10.33 -19.78 26.79
CA LYS A 353 10.50 -19.75 28.26
C LYS A 353 9.74 -20.87 28.97
N VAL A 354 8.63 -21.33 28.40
CA VAL A 354 7.76 -22.36 28.96
C VAL A 354 7.86 -23.62 28.12
N VAL A 355 8.30 -24.72 28.70
CA VAL A 355 8.42 -26.01 28.00
C VAL A 355 7.01 -26.58 27.78
N SER A 356 6.34 -26.15 26.71
CA SER A 356 4.98 -26.61 26.37
C SER A 356 4.96 -27.76 25.35
N HIS A 357 6.12 -28.30 24.98
CA HIS A 357 6.26 -29.38 23.98
C HIS A 357 5.67 -29.05 22.62
N GLY A 358 5.66 -27.75 22.23
CA GLY A 358 5.20 -27.27 20.93
C GLY A 358 3.75 -26.81 20.89
N VAL A 359 2.98 -26.96 21.95
CA VAL A 359 1.55 -26.55 21.97
C VAL A 359 1.40 -25.03 21.74
N LEU A 360 2.23 -24.22 22.40
CA LEU A 360 2.21 -22.76 22.21
C LEU A 360 2.70 -22.36 20.81
N THR A 361 3.63 -23.12 20.22
CA THR A 361 4.08 -22.89 18.83
C THR A 361 2.93 -23.13 17.84
N VAL A 362 2.20 -24.24 17.97
CA VAL A 362 1.05 -24.54 17.10
C VAL A 362 -0.04 -23.47 17.28
N GLY A 363 -0.37 -23.14 18.53
CA GLY A 363 -1.34 -22.08 18.86
C GLY A 363 -0.91 -20.72 18.31
N GLY A 364 0.38 -20.38 18.45
CA GLY A 364 0.96 -19.12 17.97
C GLY A 364 0.91 -18.99 16.45
N ILE A 365 1.28 -20.04 15.70
CA ILE A 365 1.21 -20.05 14.23
C ILE A 365 -0.24 -19.99 13.76
N THR A 366 -1.15 -20.75 14.41
CA THR A 366 -2.59 -20.72 14.07
C THR A 366 -3.16 -19.33 14.29
N SER A 367 -2.87 -18.69 15.42
CA SER A 367 -3.30 -17.32 15.72
C SER A 367 -2.71 -16.32 14.72
N PHE A 368 -1.43 -16.45 14.37
CA PHE A 368 -0.77 -15.61 13.37
C PHE A 368 -1.43 -15.73 11.99
N VAL A 369 -1.66 -16.96 11.50
CA VAL A 369 -2.30 -17.19 10.19
C VAL A 369 -3.72 -16.65 10.17
N THR A 370 -4.51 -16.91 11.22
CA THR A 370 -5.88 -16.38 11.33
C THR A 370 -5.87 -14.84 11.37
N GLY A 371 -4.95 -14.25 12.14
CA GLY A 371 -4.78 -12.81 12.20
C GLY A 371 -4.36 -12.19 10.86
N ALA A 372 -3.45 -12.85 10.12
CA ALA A 372 -3.01 -12.40 8.81
C ALA A 372 -4.13 -12.47 7.75
N LEU A 373 -4.98 -13.49 7.80
CA LEU A 373 -6.17 -13.60 6.95
C LEU A 373 -7.21 -12.52 7.28
N MET A 374 -7.28 -12.10 8.53
CA MET A 374 -8.21 -11.06 9.01
C MET A 374 -7.58 -9.66 9.02
N LEU A 375 -6.31 -9.51 8.62
CA LEU A 375 -5.54 -8.26 8.77
C LEU A 375 -6.18 -7.08 8.04
N MET A 376 -6.75 -7.33 6.87
CA MET A 376 -7.39 -6.31 6.04
C MET A 376 -8.90 -6.43 6.10
N ASP A 377 -9.56 -5.29 6.18
CA ASP A 377 -11.01 -5.25 5.99
C ASP A 377 -11.33 -5.28 4.48
N THR A 378 -11.46 -6.50 3.95
CA THR A 378 -11.76 -6.74 2.53
C THR A 378 -13.17 -6.30 2.12
N SER A 379 -14.01 -5.92 3.08
CA SER A 379 -15.32 -5.34 2.80
C SER A 379 -15.22 -3.93 2.22
N LEU A 380 -14.12 -3.22 2.51
CA LEU A 380 -13.84 -1.87 1.99
C LEU A 380 -13.19 -1.87 0.60
N SER A 381 -12.36 -2.85 0.32
CA SER A 381 -11.70 -3.02 -0.97
C SER A 381 -11.22 -4.46 -1.13
N PRO A 382 -11.90 -5.28 -1.96
CA PRO A 382 -11.48 -6.66 -2.24
C PRO A 382 -10.08 -6.75 -2.86
N ALA A 383 -9.60 -5.66 -3.47
CA ALA A 383 -8.26 -5.58 -4.06
C ALA A 383 -7.16 -5.46 -3.00
N LEU A 384 -7.48 -4.91 -1.80
CA LEU A 384 -6.55 -4.71 -0.70
C LEU A 384 -6.60 -5.91 0.26
N ARG A 385 -6.00 -7.03 -0.13
CA ARG A 385 -5.89 -8.22 0.72
C ARG A 385 -4.45 -8.71 0.80
N VAL A 386 -4.09 -9.31 1.92
CA VAL A 386 -2.81 -10.01 2.03
C VAL A 386 -2.84 -11.25 1.16
N SER A 387 -1.82 -11.44 0.33
CA SER A 387 -1.69 -12.60 -0.54
C SER A 387 -1.49 -13.87 0.31
N TRP A 388 -2.23 -14.94 0.01
CA TRP A 388 -2.10 -16.21 0.73
C TRP A 388 -0.68 -16.79 0.66
N GLN A 389 0.04 -16.54 -0.45
CA GLN A 389 1.44 -16.95 -0.61
C GLN A 389 2.35 -16.28 0.42
N VAL A 390 2.15 -14.97 0.66
CA VAL A 390 2.93 -14.22 1.68
C VAL A 390 2.61 -14.74 3.07
N ILE A 391 1.34 -15.02 3.37
CA ILE A 391 0.93 -15.60 4.66
C ILE A 391 1.63 -16.94 4.89
N VAL A 392 1.60 -17.84 3.90
CA VAL A 392 2.23 -19.16 4.00
C VAL A 392 3.74 -19.05 4.17
N VAL A 393 4.40 -18.19 3.38
CA VAL A 393 5.86 -17.98 3.48
C VAL A 393 6.22 -17.44 4.86
N MET A 394 5.49 -16.44 5.36
CA MET A 394 5.77 -15.85 6.68
C MET A 394 5.50 -16.84 7.82
N ALA A 395 4.41 -17.61 7.74
CA ALA A 395 4.10 -18.66 8.71
C ALA A 395 5.17 -19.77 8.70
N ALA A 396 5.64 -20.18 7.53
CA ALA A 396 6.70 -21.17 7.40
C ALA A 396 8.04 -20.66 7.96
N LEU A 397 8.40 -19.40 7.67
CA LEU A 397 9.60 -18.77 8.23
C LEU A 397 9.55 -18.71 9.76
N LEU A 398 8.40 -18.31 10.33
CA LEU A 398 8.20 -18.31 11.79
C LEU A 398 8.31 -19.74 12.35
N ALA A 399 7.66 -20.73 11.72
CA ALA A 399 7.72 -22.12 12.16
C ALA A 399 9.15 -22.66 12.16
N VAL A 400 9.91 -22.47 11.08
CA VAL A 400 11.31 -22.90 10.96
C VAL A 400 12.18 -22.18 12.00
N PHE A 401 12.02 -20.86 12.15
CA PHE A 401 12.76 -20.08 13.13
C PHE A 401 12.55 -20.63 14.55
N PHE A 402 11.29 -20.82 14.97
CA PHE A 402 11.01 -21.32 16.32
C PHE A 402 11.40 -22.78 16.50
N LEU A 403 11.29 -23.66 15.49
CA LEU A 403 11.81 -25.02 15.56
C LEU A 403 13.32 -25.05 15.79
N VAL A 404 14.07 -24.19 15.12
CA VAL A 404 15.52 -24.06 15.31
C VAL A 404 15.85 -23.55 16.72
N VAL A 405 15.16 -22.50 17.18
CA VAL A 405 15.34 -21.93 18.51
C VAL A 405 15.02 -22.95 19.60
N ILE A 406 13.87 -23.63 19.52
CA ILE A 406 13.47 -24.67 20.47
C ILE A 406 14.47 -25.84 20.44
N GLY A 407 14.87 -26.29 19.24
CA GLY A 407 15.85 -27.35 19.09
C GLY A 407 17.23 -26.98 19.69
N ALA A 408 17.61 -25.72 19.61
CA ALA A 408 18.84 -25.23 20.25
C ALA A 408 18.69 -25.18 21.78
N ALA A 409 17.56 -24.71 22.30
CA ALA A 409 17.26 -24.65 23.73
C ALA A 409 17.24 -26.07 24.35
N VAL A 410 16.56 -27.02 23.70
CA VAL A 410 16.54 -28.43 24.18
C VAL A 410 17.94 -29.01 24.20
N ARG A 411 18.74 -28.81 23.13
CA ARG A 411 20.13 -29.29 23.12
C ARG A 411 20.98 -28.66 24.21
N ALA A 412 20.77 -27.38 24.50
CA ALA A 412 21.50 -26.70 25.58
C ALA A 412 21.12 -27.28 26.96
N HIS A 413 19.87 -27.62 27.20
CA HIS A 413 19.39 -28.24 28.44
C HIS A 413 19.87 -29.70 28.60
N MET A 414 20.07 -30.41 27.49
CA MET A 414 20.52 -31.80 27.50
C MET A 414 22.05 -31.94 27.65
N ARG A 415 22.80 -30.85 27.61
CA ARG A 415 24.25 -30.91 27.87
C ARG A 415 24.47 -31.24 29.34
N LYS A 416 25.29 -32.30 29.61
CA LYS A 416 25.74 -32.62 30.94
C LYS A 416 26.43 -31.41 31.55
N VAL A 417 26.14 -31.16 32.81
CA VAL A 417 26.84 -30.12 33.60
C VAL A 417 28.26 -30.65 33.84
N GLU A 418 29.24 -30.15 33.10
CA GLU A 418 30.65 -30.54 33.19
C GLU A 418 31.42 -29.76 34.24
N THR A 419 30.80 -28.80 34.92
CA THR A 419 31.46 -27.91 35.89
C THR A 419 30.68 -27.83 37.20
N GLY A 420 31.40 -27.66 38.31
CA GLY A 420 30.83 -27.54 39.64
C GLY A 420 30.65 -28.88 40.36
N GLU A 421 29.89 -28.88 41.47
CA GLU A 421 29.72 -30.02 42.40
C GLU A 421 29.23 -31.30 41.69
N GLN A 422 28.34 -31.13 40.68
CA GLN A 422 27.77 -32.24 39.91
C GLN A 422 28.75 -32.81 38.88
N GLY A 423 29.70 -32.01 38.37
CA GLY A 423 30.72 -32.43 37.43
C GLY A 423 31.81 -33.28 38.09
N MET A 424 32.01 -33.11 39.39
CA MET A 424 32.99 -33.83 40.15
C MET A 424 32.53 -35.21 40.67
N MET A 425 31.19 -35.43 40.66
CA MET A 425 30.63 -36.70 41.14
C MET A 425 30.94 -37.86 40.19
N GLY A 426 31.53 -38.93 40.74
CA GLY A 426 31.91 -40.12 39.98
C GLY A 426 33.31 -40.04 39.36
N GLU A 427 33.97 -38.87 39.44
CA GLU A 427 35.31 -38.73 38.92
C GLU A 427 36.33 -39.52 39.76
N GLY A 428 37.30 -40.13 39.06
CA GLY A 428 38.38 -40.88 39.65
C GLY A 428 39.55 -39.99 40.00
N GLY A 429 40.19 -40.25 41.15
CA GLY A 429 41.38 -39.56 41.56
C GLY A 429 42.36 -40.48 42.32
N ARG A 430 43.40 -39.88 42.88
CA ARG A 430 44.44 -40.60 43.72
C ARG A 430 44.57 -39.87 45.04
N ALA A 431 44.69 -40.66 46.14
CA ALA A 431 45.00 -40.11 47.43
C ALA A 431 46.45 -39.62 47.46
N LEU A 432 46.69 -38.37 47.83
CA LEU A 432 48.00 -37.76 47.94
C LEU A 432 48.66 -38.02 49.31
N ASN A 433 47.90 -38.36 50.32
CA ASN A 433 48.26 -38.77 51.63
C ASN A 433 47.20 -39.67 52.27
N ALA A 434 47.48 -40.36 53.36
CA ALA A 434 46.44 -41.17 54.03
C ALA A 434 45.27 -40.34 54.51
N LEU A 435 43.99 -40.80 54.22
CA LEU A 435 42.81 -40.22 54.69
C LEU A 435 42.26 -41.03 55.88
N ASN A 436 42.39 -40.46 57.12
CA ASN A 436 41.84 -41.01 58.33
C ASN A 436 41.19 -39.95 59.25
N PRO A 437 39.92 -39.57 59.06
CA PRO A 437 39.11 -39.63 57.83
C PRO A 437 39.48 -38.53 56.81
N LYS A 438 40.29 -37.52 57.11
CA LYS A 438 40.60 -36.34 56.30
C LYS A 438 42.02 -36.44 55.72
N GLY A 439 42.14 -35.99 54.48
CA GLY A 439 43.41 -35.92 53.73
C GLY A 439 43.30 -35.04 52.51
N SER A 440 44.13 -35.35 51.50
CA SER A 440 44.14 -34.66 50.18
C SER A 440 44.12 -35.67 49.06
N VAL A 441 43.38 -35.38 48.03
CA VAL A 441 43.28 -36.20 46.82
C VAL A 441 43.64 -35.34 45.61
N PHE A 442 44.05 -35.99 44.52
CA PHE A 442 44.27 -35.39 43.22
C PHE A 442 43.19 -35.88 42.28
N VAL A 443 42.29 -34.97 41.87
CA VAL A 443 41.14 -35.25 41.01
C VAL A 443 41.11 -34.18 39.94
N GLU A 444 40.84 -34.56 38.67
CA GLU A 444 40.71 -33.65 37.52
C GLU A 444 41.86 -32.62 37.39
N GLY A 445 43.09 -33.06 37.64
CA GLY A 445 44.27 -32.18 37.51
C GLY A 445 44.53 -31.24 38.68
N GLU A 446 43.73 -31.25 39.73
CA GLU A 446 43.79 -30.36 40.88
C GLU A 446 43.91 -31.11 42.21
N ARG A 447 44.50 -30.42 43.21
CA ARG A 447 44.61 -30.93 44.57
C ARG A 447 43.42 -30.46 45.42
N TRP A 448 42.65 -31.42 45.90
CA TRP A 448 41.48 -31.18 46.73
C TRP A 448 41.66 -31.70 48.16
N ARG A 449 41.05 -31.01 49.11
CA ARG A 449 40.83 -31.59 50.45
C ARG A 449 39.76 -32.64 50.36
N ALA A 450 39.95 -33.80 50.97
CA ALA A 450 38.99 -34.88 50.91
C ALA A 450 38.77 -35.54 52.27
N ARG A 451 37.61 -36.14 52.41
CA ARG A 451 37.23 -37.00 53.56
C ARG A 451 36.81 -38.37 53.02
N ALA A 452 37.36 -39.41 53.60
CA ALA A 452 36.91 -40.77 53.37
C ALA A 452 35.52 -40.97 53.97
N VAL A 453 34.56 -41.50 53.16
CA VAL A 453 33.19 -41.78 53.62
C VAL A 453 33.15 -43.15 54.29
N GLU A 454 33.99 -44.08 53.88
CA GLU A 454 34.10 -45.44 54.39
C GLU A 454 35.55 -45.82 54.64
N GLY A 455 35.90 -46.24 55.88
CA GLY A 455 37.22 -46.80 56.24
C GLY A 455 38.35 -45.78 56.07
N GLU A 456 39.61 -46.31 56.17
CA GLU A 456 40.83 -45.59 55.90
C GLU A 456 41.29 -45.80 54.47
N ILE A 457 41.78 -44.75 53.82
CA ILE A 457 42.34 -44.81 52.46
C ILE A 457 43.78 -44.51 52.56
N ALA A 458 44.67 -45.43 52.05
CA ALA A 458 46.09 -45.25 52.09
C ALA A 458 46.56 -44.26 51.04
N GLU A 459 47.76 -43.69 51.26
CA GLU A 459 48.45 -42.85 50.28
C GLU A 459 48.69 -43.64 48.99
N GLY A 460 48.32 -43.06 47.87
CA GLY A 460 48.48 -43.68 46.55
C GLY A 460 47.24 -44.48 46.08
N ASP A 461 46.28 -44.76 46.95
CA ASP A 461 45.09 -45.49 46.59
C ASP A 461 44.20 -44.70 45.55
N GLU A 462 43.61 -45.43 44.65
CA GLU A 462 42.61 -44.83 43.75
C GLU A 462 41.30 -44.54 44.51
N VAL A 463 40.76 -43.35 44.30
CA VAL A 463 39.53 -42.87 44.94
C VAL A 463 38.51 -42.44 43.91
N GLU A 464 37.24 -42.54 44.27
CA GLU A 464 36.08 -42.04 43.51
C GLU A 464 35.37 -40.96 44.33
N VAL A 465 35.04 -39.83 43.71
CA VAL A 465 34.29 -38.76 44.35
C VAL A 465 32.84 -39.19 44.44
N VAL A 466 32.28 -39.25 45.63
CA VAL A 466 30.88 -39.63 45.92
C VAL A 466 30.04 -38.46 46.42
N GLY A 467 30.68 -37.29 46.66
CA GLY A 467 29.99 -36.07 47.06
C GLY A 467 30.99 -34.94 47.35
N GLN A 468 30.41 -33.77 47.69
CA GLN A 468 31.17 -32.58 48.10
C GLN A 468 30.45 -31.94 49.31
N ASP A 469 31.25 -31.54 50.29
CA ASP A 469 30.82 -30.79 51.47
C ASP A 469 31.58 -29.46 51.53
N GLY A 470 31.01 -28.41 50.94
CA GLY A 470 31.67 -27.13 50.73
C GLY A 470 32.91 -27.28 49.81
N PHE A 471 34.11 -27.00 50.32
CA PHE A 471 35.36 -27.15 49.55
C PHE A 471 36.06 -28.49 49.82
N MET A 472 35.39 -29.47 50.40
CA MET A 472 35.94 -30.79 50.75
C MET A 472 35.22 -31.88 49.93
N LEU A 473 35.96 -32.68 49.18
CA LEU A 473 35.43 -33.83 48.47
C LEU A 473 35.15 -34.99 49.43
N LEU A 474 34.01 -35.62 49.26
CA LEU A 474 33.71 -36.89 49.90
C LEU A 474 34.16 -38.00 48.93
N VAL A 475 35.08 -38.86 49.40
CA VAL A 475 35.67 -39.87 48.51
C VAL A 475 35.53 -41.26 49.13
N ARG A 476 35.42 -42.26 48.28
CA ARG A 476 35.42 -43.68 48.61
C ARG A 476 36.60 -44.36 47.87
N ARG A 477 37.18 -45.39 48.46
CA ARG A 477 38.18 -46.23 47.79
C ARG A 477 37.58 -46.89 46.56
N ARG A 478 38.19 -46.76 45.43
CA ARG A 478 37.77 -47.39 44.17
C ARG A 478 38.12 -48.89 44.26
N GLY A 479 37.14 -49.81 44.31
CA GLY A 479 37.36 -51.23 44.34
C GLY A 479 37.95 -51.76 43.07
N GLU A 480 38.81 -52.78 43.13
CA GLU A 480 39.30 -53.50 41.94
C GLU A 480 38.12 -54.12 41.20
N GLY A 481 37.73 -53.51 40.04
CA GLY A 481 36.67 -54.04 39.22
C GLY A 481 35.71 -53.03 38.58
N THR A 482 35.84 -51.76 38.90
CA THR A 482 34.97 -50.74 38.24
C THR A 482 35.60 -50.27 36.93
N PRO A 483 34.95 -50.42 35.75
CA PRO A 483 35.52 -49.98 34.48
C PRO A 483 35.73 -48.46 34.49
N ARG A 484 36.88 -47.97 33.94
CA ARG A 484 37.07 -46.58 33.61
C ARG A 484 35.95 -46.14 32.70
N ALA A 485 35.17 -45.12 33.09
CA ALA A 485 34.27 -44.42 32.16
C ALA A 485 35.20 -43.83 31.07
N SER A 486 35.08 -44.36 29.85
CA SER A 486 35.80 -43.88 28.69
C SER A 486 35.39 -42.46 28.38
N ALA A 487 36.39 -41.59 28.20
CA ALA A 487 36.30 -40.18 27.85
C ALA A 487 35.44 -39.91 26.58
#